data_a5cbc2a40a0457ca2a8ff9c2e1ab4e83
#
_entry.id   a5cbc2a40a0457ca2a8ff9c2e1ab4e83
#
_cell.length_a   1.000
_cell.length_b   1.000
_cell.length_c   1.000
_cell.angle_alpha   90.00
_cell.angle_beta   90.00
_cell.angle_gamma   90.00
#
_symmetry.space_group_name_H-M   'P 1'
#
loop_
_entity.id
_entity.type
_entity.pdbx_description
1 polymer ?
#
loop_
_entity_poly.entity_id
_entity_poly.type
_entity_poly.pdbx_seq_one_letter_code
_entity_poly.pdbx_strand_id
1 'polypeptide(L)'
;HMLTTQYRMHPTIREFPSARFYENLLEDGCASSERPPAAGFLWPDWDKPVSFVPVHGSEIEEEAGSSRSNMDEAAIVVKIVNDLLIPGDLQPEDIGVISPYAGQVRLIKNMFGDNIEGLEIKSVDGYQGREKEVIVLSSVRSNEYGKVGFLSDFRRLNVALTRAKRGLIVVGDDRTLRNDPTWASWLDWVSECNLMAW
;
A
#
# COMPACT_ATOMS: atom_id res chain seq x y z
N HIS A 1 -24.69 -6.15 14.26
CA HIS A 1 -24.67 -4.83 13.61
C HIS A 1 -23.29 -4.60 13.03
N MET A 2 -23.22 -4.38 11.73
CA MET A 2 -22.00 -3.92 11.05
C MET A 2 -21.90 -2.41 11.27
N LEU A 3 -20.73 -1.92 11.69
CA LEU A 3 -20.46 -0.48 11.73
C LEU A 3 -20.24 -0.02 10.30
N THR A 4 -21.08 0.87 9.79
CA THR A 4 -21.05 1.32 8.41
C THR A 4 -20.31 2.65 8.23
N THR A 5 -20.19 3.47 9.27
CA THR A 5 -19.50 4.76 9.18
C THR A 5 -18.03 4.61 9.58
N GLN A 6 -17.13 5.00 8.69
CA GLN A 6 -15.68 5.02 8.93
C GLN A 6 -15.18 6.46 9.14
N TYR A 7 -14.25 6.66 10.08
CA TYR A 7 -13.66 7.96 10.44
C TYR A 7 -12.15 8.02 10.19
N ARG A 8 -11.56 6.99 9.58
CA ARG A 8 -10.13 6.88 9.36
C ARG A 8 -9.70 7.46 8.02
N MET A 9 -10.22 6.86 6.96
CA MET A 9 -9.70 7.01 5.60
C MET A 9 -10.24 8.26 4.92
N HIS A 10 -9.39 8.87 4.09
CA HIS A 10 -9.86 9.75 3.02
C HIS A 10 -10.95 9.03 2.20
N PRO A 11 -12.03 9.71 1.78
CA PRO A 11 -13.12 9.08 1.04
C PRO A 11 -12.68 8.23 -0.15
N THR A 12 -11.73 8.69 -0.95
CA THR A 12 -11.20 7.91 -2.10
C THR A 12 -10.54 6.59 -1.68
N ILE A 13 -9.82 6.56 -0.54
CA ILE A 13 -9.21 5.31 -0.05
C ILE A 13 -10.28 4.29 0.31
N ARG A 14 -11.44 4.74 0.83
CA ARG A 14 -12.57 3.89 1.19
C ARG A 14 -13.33 3.33 -0.03
N GLU A 15 -13.33 4.01 -1.18
CA GLU A 15 -14.18 3.67 -2.33
C GLU A 15 -14.06 2.21 -2.76
N PHE A 16 -12.85 1.77 -3.12
CA PHE A 16 -12.66 0.39 -3.57
C PHE A 16 -12.95 -0.64 -2.46
N PRO A 17 -12.43 -0.52 -1.23
CA PRO A 17 -12.80 -1.42 -0.14
C PRO A 17 -14.30 -1.50 0.09
N SER A 18 -15.01 -0.38 0.08
CA SER A 18 -16.46 -0.34 0.25
C SER A 18 -17.18 -1.14 -0.82
N ALA A 19 -16.84 -0.90 -2.09
CA ALA A 19 -17.45 -1.58 -3.22
C ALA A 19 -17.13 -3.09 -3.23
N ARG A 20 -15.88 -3.45 -2.94
CA ARG A 20 -15.41 -4.82 -3.12
C ARG A 20 -15.70 -5.75 -1.94
N PHE A 21 -15.65 -5.21 -0.70
CA PHE A 21 -15.70 -6.02 0.52
C PHE A 21 -16.90 -5.74 1.42
N TYR A 22 -17.60 -4.62 1.20
CA TYR A 22 -18.66 -4.15 2.10
C TYR A 22 -19.96 -3.74 1.36
N GLU A 23 -20.18 -4.24 0.14
CA GLU A 23 -21.42 -4.04 -0.63
C GLU A 23 -21.80 -2.55 -0.80
N ASN A 24 -20.82 -1.64 -0.86
CA ASN A 24 -20.98 -0.17 -0.83
C ASN A 24 -21.65 0.38 0.44
N LEU A 25 -21.63 -0.35 1.53
CA LEU A 25 -22.29 0.06 2.78
C LEU A 25 -21.42 0.95 3.67
N LEU A 26 -20.12 1.13 3.35
CA LEU A 26 -19.28 2.03 4.13
C LEU A 26 -19.59 3.49 3.75
N GLU A 27 -19.90 4.28 4.76
CA GLU A 27 -20.11 5.71 4.68
C GLU A 27 -18.94 6.48 5.27
N ASP A 28 -18.69 7.69 4.75
CA ASP A 28 -17.63 8.55 5.27
C ASP A 28 -18.10 9.36 6.47
N GLY A 29 -17.45 9.19 7.60
CA GLY A 29 -17.61 10.01 8.80
C GLY A 29 -16.63 11.19 8.88
N CYS A 30 -15.75 11.34 7.86
CA CYS A 30 -14.84 12.48 7.71
C CYS A 30 -14.86 12.99 6.27
N ALA A 31 -14.70 14.30 6.10
CA ALA A 31 -14.61 14.94 4.79
C ALA A 31 -13.18 14.82 4.21
N SER A 32 -13.05 14.95 2.88
CA SER A 32 -11.73 14.99 2.22
C SER A 32 -10.83 16.10 2.76
N SER A 33 -11.41 17.26 3.09
CA SER A 33 -10.69 18.39 3.68
C SER A 33 -10.08 18.10 5.06
N GLU A 34 -10.59 17.11 5.79
CA GLU A 34 -10.04 16.66 7.08
C GLU A 34 -8.90 15.64 6.91
N ARG A 35 -8.70 15.18 5.70
CA ARG A 35 -7.66 14.21 5.31
C ARG A 35 -6.88 14.71 4.08
N PRO A 36 -6.25 15.90 4.12
CA PRO A 36 -5.53 16.43 2.97
C PRO A 36 -4.42 15.46 2.54
N PRO A 37 -4.18 15.29 1.23
CA PRO A 37 -3.10 14.44 0.74
C PRO A 37 -1.76 14.84 1.34
N ALA A 38 -0.92 13.86 1.60
CA ALA A 38 0.41 14.11 2.14
C ALA A 38 1.30 14.78 1.08
N ALA A 39 2.07 15.78 1.49
CA ALA A 39 3.09 16.39 0.65
C ALA A 39 4.28 15.42 0.43
N GLY A 40 5.11 15.70 -0.59
CA GLY A 40 6.31 14.93 -0.89
C GLY A 40 6.12 13.77 -1.87
N PHE A 41 4.89 13.39 -2.17
CA PHE A 41 4.58 12.43 -3.24
C PHE A 41 3.82 13.12 -4.37
N LEU A 42 4.17 12.79 -5.62
CA LEU A 42 3.46 13.30 -6.80
C LEU A 42 2.21 12.44 -7.04
N TRP A 43 1.14 12.78 -6.34
CA TRP A 43 -0.14 12.13 -6.53
C TRP A 43 -0.64 12.34 -7.97
N PRO A 44 -1.06 11.28 -8.68
CA PRO A 44 -1.62 11.43 -10.04
C PRO A 44 -2.84 12.37 -10.07
N ASP A 45 -3.64 12.34 -9.01
CA ASP A 45 -4.73 13.27 -8.74
C ASP A 45 -4.61 13.75 -7.29
N TRP A 46 -4.40 15.06 -7.09
CA TRP A 46 -4.24 15.62 -5.75
C TRP A 46 -5.48 15.42 -4.86
N ASP A 47 -6.66 15.41 -5.45
CA ASP A 47 -7.90 15.22 -4.70
C ASP A 47 -8.19 13.74 -4.37
N LYS A 48 -7.37 12.83 -4.87
CA LYS A 48 -7.50 11.37 -4.71
C LYS A 48 -6.19 10.73 -4.27
N PRO A 49 -5.86 10.74 -2.97
CA PRO A 49 -4.57 10.28 -2.47
C PRO A 49 -4.44 8.75 -2.45
N VAL A 50 -4.62 8.14 -3.60
CA VAL A 50 -4.33 6.73 -3.89
C VAL A 50 -3.46 6.67 -5.13
N SER A 51 -2.45 5.84 -5.12
CA SER A 51 -1.59 5.65 -6.28
C SER A 51 -1.09 4.21 -6.39
N PHE A 52 -0.98 3.72 -7.62
CA PHE A 52 -0.21 2.53 -7.95
C PHE A 52 1.06 2.93 -8.69
N VAL A 53 2.20 2.43 -8.20
CA VAL A 53 3.53 2.64 -8.78
C VAL A 53 3.97 1.32 -9.42
N PRO A 54 3.94 1.19 -10.76
CA PRO A 54 4.33 -0.03 -11.43
C PRO A 54 5.85 -0.24 -11.34
N VAL A 55 6.26 -1.42 -10.87
CA VAL A 55 7.67 -1.84 -10.81
C VAL A 55 7.79 -3.26 -11.36
N HIS A 56 8.48 -3.38 -12.48
CA HIS A 56 8.69 -4.67 -13.17
C HIS A 56 10.07 -5.24 -12.82
N GLY A 57 10.30 -5.45 -11.53
CA GLY A 57 11.53 -6.06 -11.02
C GLY A 57 11.48 -7.59 -11.00
N SER A 58 12.45 -8.19 -10.36
CA SER A 58 12.50 -9.65 -10.18
C SER A 58 12.31 -10.02 -8.72
N GLU A 59 11.35 -10.89 -8.44
CA GLU A 59 11.22 -11.50 -7.11
C GLU A 59 12.33 -12.52 -6.86
N ILE A 60 12.84 -12.57 -5.66
CA ILE A 60 13.83 -13.56 -5.20
C ILE A 60 13.20 -14.39 -4.08
N GLU A 61 13.26 -15.71 -4.22
CA GLU A 61 12.89 -16.65 -3.17
C GLU A 61 14.05 -16.86 -2.22
N GLU A 62 13.80 -16.75 -0.91
CA GLU A 62 14.82 -17.07 0.10
C GLU A 62 15.04 -18.57 0.19
N GLU A 63 16.26 -19.00 0.54
CA GLU A 63 16.68 -20.43 0.60
C GLU A 63 15.76 -21.29 1.49
N ALA A 64 15.12 -20.71 2.50
CA ALA A 64 14.15 -21.41 3.35
C ALA A 64 12.77 -21.61 2.70
N GLY A 65 12.55 -21.16 1.46
CA GLY A 65 11.37 -21.43 0.64
C GLY A 65 10.05 -20.75 1.08
N SER A 66 10.03 -20.04 2.20
CA SER A 66 8.80 -19.47 2.76
C SER A 66 8.67 -17.97 2.58
N SER A 67 9.70 -17.27 2.17
CA SER A 67 9.69 -15.83 2.03
C SER A 67 10.28 -15.36 0.70
N ARG A 68 9.90 -14.15 0.30
CA ARG A 68 10.33 -13.52 -0.96
C ARG A 68 10.71 -12.07 -0.72
N SER A 69 11.55 -11.57 -1.60
CA SER A 69 11.90 -10.16 -1.65
C SER A 69 12.00 -9.67 -3.10
N ASN A 70 11.94 -8.36 -3.29
CA ASN A 70 12.09 -7.70 -4.57
C ASN A 70 12.88 -6.41 -4.33
N MET A 71 14.12 -6.39 -4.80
CA MET A 71 15.05 -5.29 -4.57
C MET A 71 14.57 -4.00 -5.26
N ASP A 72 14.02 -4.12 -6.46
CA ASP A 72 13.57 -2.96 -7.23
C ASP A 72 12.37 -2.30 -6.54
N GLU A 73 11.39 -3.08 -6.06
CA GLU A 73 10.30 -2.54 -5.26
C GLU A 73 10.82 -1.92 -3.94
N ALA A 74 11.76 -2.57 -3.26
CA ALA A 74 12.31 -2.05 -2.02
C ALA A 74 13.01 -0.69 -2.23
N ALA A 75 13.77 -0.54 -3.31
CA ALA A 75 14.42 0.73 -3.66
C ALA A 75 13.39 1.86 -3.92
N ILE A 76 12.32 1.55 -4.62
CA ILE A 76 11.22 2.51 -4.87
C ILE A 76 10.50 2.87 -3.57
N VAL A 77 10.23 1.90 -2.68
CA VAL A 77 9.63 2.16 -1.36
C VAL A 77 10.51 3.09 -0.53
N VAL A 78 11.82 2.82 -0.47
CA VAL A 78 12.78 3.68 0.25
C VAL A 78 12.78 5.11 -0.31
N LYS A 79 12.78 5.25 -1.64
CA LYS A 79 12.69 6.55 -2.29
C LYS A 79 11.40 7.28 -1.93
N ILE A 80 10.25 6.62 -2.03
CA ILE A 80 8.93 7.20 -1.70
C ILE A 80 8.89 7.70 -0.25
N VAL A 81 9.35 6.89 0.69
CA VAL A 81 9.36 7.27 2.11
C VAL A 81 10.27 8.48 2.35
N ASN A 82 11.46 8.51 1.76
CA ASN A 82 12.35 9.67 1.87
C ASN A 82 11.72 10.93 1.26
N ASP A 83 11.11 10.83 0.09
CA ASP A 83 10.43 11.96 -0.57
C ASP A 83 9.26 12.50 0.28
N LEU A 84 8.49 11.62 0.93
CA LEU A 84 7.40 11.99 1.84
C LEU A 84 7.88 12.76 3.08
N LEU A 85 9.11 12.52 3.53
CA LEU A 85 9.69 13.18 4.70
C LEU A 85 10.29 14.55 4.40
N ILE A 86 10.70 14.82 3.15
CA ILE A 86 11.38 16.07 2.75
C ILE A 86 10.57 17.34 3.08
N PRO A 87 9.25 17.41 2.81
CA PRO A 87 8.49 18.64 3.10
C PRO A 87 8.27 18.92 4.59
N GLY A 88 8.46 17.94 5.47
CA GLY A 88 8.19 18.06 6.91
C GLY A 88 6.70 18.04 7.28
N ASP A 89 5.83 17.70 6.34
CA ASP A 89 4.39 17.46 6.59
C ASP A 89 4.16 16.17 7.39
N LEU A 90 5.02 15.19 7.22
CA LEU A 90 5.00 13.91 7.91
C LEU A 90 6.29 13.69 8.70
N GLN A 91 6.15 13.00 9.83
CA GLN A 91 7.26 12.43 10.57
C GLN A 91 7.38 10.92 10.28
N PRO A 92 8.50 10.25 10.58
CA PRO A 92 8.64 8.80 10.31
C PRO A 92 7.53 7.95 10.95
N GLU A 93 7.05 8.31 12.14
CA GLU A 93 5.95 7.64 12.83
C GLU A 93 4.58 7.77 12.14
N ASP A 94 4.41 8.73 11.23
CA ASP A 94 3.20 8.93 10.45
C ASP A 94 3.13 8.02 9.23
N ILE A 95 4.26 7.39 8.87
CA ILE A 95 4.38 6.53 7.69
C ILE A 95 4.43 5.06 8.11
N GLY A 96 3.70 4.25 7.38
CA GLY A 96 3.74 2.81 7.51
C GLY A 96 4.13 2.14 6.20
N VAL A 97 5.05 1.18 6.27
CA VAL A 97 5.40 0.30 5.15
C VAL A 97 4.87 -1.09 5.44
N ILE A 98 4.09 -1.63 4.52
CA ILE A 98 3.48 -2.96 4.63
C ILE A 98 4.00 -3.85 3.51
N SER A 99 4.36 -5.09 3.83
CA SER A 99 4.56 -6.14 2.83
C SER A 99 4.03 -7.48 3.35
N PRO A 100 3.43 -8.32 2.48
CA PRO A 100 3.00 -9.66 2.88
C PRO A 100 4.16 -10.64 3.15
N TYR A 101 5.39 -10.27 2.80
CA TYR A 101 6.57 -11.15 2.89
C TYR A 101 7.59 -10.65 3.89
N ALA A 102 7.96 -11.50 4.85
CA ALA A 102 8.94 -11.18 5.88
C ALA A 102 10.33 -10.83 5.29
N GLY A 103 10.73 -11.46 4.18
CA GLY A 103 11.96 -11.14 3.46
C GLY A 103 11.99 -9.69 2.97
N GLN A 104 10.89 -9.21 2.41
CA GLN A 104 10.77 -7.82 1.96
C GLN A 104 10.83 -6.85 3.14
N VAL A 105 10.14 -7.18 4.23
CA VAL A 105 10.19 -6.37 5.47
C VAL A 105 11.62 -6.23 5.97
N ARG A 106 12.40 -7.35 6.02
CA ARG A 106 13.81 -7.32 6.42
C ARG A 106 14.66 -6.52 5.45
N LEU A 107 14.46 -6.73 4.14
CA LEU A 107 15.21 -6.02 3.10
C LEU A 107 15.02 -4.50 3.22
N ILE A 108 13.77 -4.02 3.31
CA ILE A 108 13.48 -2.60 3.43
C ILE A 108 14.05 -2.03 4.73
N LYS A 109 13.92 -2.73 5.86
CA LYS A 109 14.54 -2.32 7.14
C LYS A 109 16.05 -2.18 7.02
N ASN A 110 16.72 -3.14 6.38
CA ASN A 110 18.16 -3.09 6.19
C ASN A 110 18.60 -1.92 5.30
N MET A 111 17.81 -1.56 4.28
CA MET A 111 18.11 -0.43 3.41
C MET A 111 17.99 0.92 4.13
N PHE A 112 17.09 1.04 5.08
CA PHE A 112 17.01 2.23 5.93
C PHE A 112 18.10 2.25 7.02
N GLY A 113 18.53 1.07 7.49
CA GLY A 113 19.44 0.96 8.64
C GLY A 113 18.81 1.56 9.90
N ASP A 114 19.68 2.11 10.77
CA ASP A 114 19.24 2.76 12.03
C ASP A 114 18.80 4.22 11.83
N ASN A 115 18.71 4.69 10.58
CA ASN A 115 18.61 6.11 10.26
C ASN A 115 17.19 6.67 10.37
N ILE A 116 16.14 5.85 10.52
CA ILE A 116 14.76 6.32 10.58
C ILE A 116 14.04 5.73 11.80
N GLU A 117 14.29 6.34 12.97
CA GLU A 117 13.55 6.01 14.17
C GLU A 117 12.06 6.40 14.00
N GLY A 118 11.16 5.54 14.45
CA GLY A 118 9.71 5.77 14.39
C GLY A 118 9.01 5.18 13.16
N LEU A 119 9.72 4.95 12.04
CA LEU A 119 9.13 4.34 10.86
C LEU A 119 8.72 2.88 11.14
N GLU A 120 7.45 2.55 10.88
CA GLU A 120 6.95 1.20 11.06
C GLU A 120 6.94 0.41 9.74
N ILE A 121 7.81 -0.61 9.66
CA ILE A 121 7.89 -1.54 8.53
C ILE A 121 7.51 -2.93 9.03
N LYS A 122 6.35 -3.45 8.61
CA LYS A 122 5.78 -4.69 9.14
C LYS A 122 5.05 -5.51 8.08
N SER A 123 4.75 -6.76 8.43
CA SER A 123 3.83 -7.58 7.65
C SER A 123 2.39 -7.07 7.77
N VAL A 124 1.51 -7.53 6.87
CA VAL A 124 0.08 -7.20 6.92
C VAL A 124 -0.54 -7.55 8.27
N ASP A 125 -0.24 -8.74 8.79
CA ASP A 125 -0.76 -9.20 10.08
C ASP A 125 -0.24 -8.32 11.25
N GLY A 126 1.00 -7.82 11.15
CA GLY A 126 1.57 -6.86 12.11
C GLY A 126 0.93 -5.47 12.10
N TYR A 127 0.14 -5.16 11.07
CA TYR A 127 -0.63 -3.92 10.95
C TYR A 127 -2.09 -4.02 11.37
N GLN A 128 -2.57 -5.18 11.79
CA GLN A 128 -3.93 -5.31 12.31
C GLN A 128 -4.13 -4.39 13.52
N GLY A 129 -5.22 -3.63 13.52
CA GLY A 129 -5.54 -2.66 14.56
C GLY A 129 -4.72 -1.37 14.56
N ARG A 130 -3.79 -1.20 13.60
CA ARG A 130 -2.97 0.02 13.43
C ARG A 130 -3.48 0.89 12.31
N GLU A 131 -3.05 2.14 12.29
CA GLU A 131 -3.32 3.11 11.23
C GLU A 131 -2.18 4.13 11.14
N LYS A 132 -1.98 4.72 9.97
CA LYS A 132 -0.94 5.71 9.68
C LYS A 132 -1.52 6.81 8.78
N GLU A 133 -0.85 7.97 8.75
CA GLU A 133 -1.23 9.02 7.81
C GLU A 133 -1.03 8.54 6.37
N VAL A 134 0.12 7.92 6.07
CA VAL A 134 0.40 7.32 4.76
C VAL A 134 0.82 5.86 4.92
N ILE A 135 0.30 5.01 4.05
CA ILE A 135 0.73 3.62 3.89
C ILE A 135 1.39 3.43 2.52
N VAL A 136 2.55 2.81 2.53
CA VAL A 136 3.23 2.30 1.34
C VAL A 136 3.22 0.77 1.38
N LEU A 137 2.53 0.15 0.43
CA LEU A 137 2.42 -1.31 0.31
C LEU A 137 3.35 -1.81 -0.78
N SER A 138 4.27 -2.74 -0.46
CA SER A 138 5.11 -3.45 -1.43
C SER A 138 4.56 -4.86 -1.65
N SER A 139 4.15 -5.16 -2.88
CA SER A 139 3.51 -6.43 -3.24
C SER A 139 4.51 -7.57 -3.42
N VAL A 140 5.74 -7.25 -3.82
CA VAL A 140 6.87 -8.17 -4.03
C VAL A 140 6.76 -9.04 -5.28
N ARG A 141 5.57 -9.57 -5.55
CA ARG A 141 5.37 -10.58 -6.59
C ARG A 141 5.55 -10.01 -7.99
N SER A 142 6.55 -10.56 -8.68
CA SER A 142 6.86 -10.25 -10.08
C SER A 142 7.46 -11.49 -10.72
N ASN A 143 6.66 -12.21 -11.50
CA ASN A 143 7.05 -13.47 -12.14
C ASN A 143 6.25 -13.75 -13.42
N GLU A 144 6.85 -14.52 -14.33
CA GLU A 144 6.26 -14.87 -15.62
C GLU A 144 5.06 -15.84 -15.52
N TYR A 145 4.89 -16.49 -14.36
CA TYR A 145 3.85 -17.50 -14.14
C TYR A 145 2.54 -16.91 -13.61
N GLY A 146 2.48 -15.61 -13.36
CA GLY A 146 1.30 -14.96 -12.80
C GLY A 146 0.95 -15.43 -11.37
N LYS A 147 1.93 -15.96 -10.63
CA LYS A 147 1.69 -16.49 -9.28
C LYS A 147 1.73 -15.36 -8.26
N VAL A 148 0.61 -15.08 -7.64
CA VAL A 148 0.49 -14.01 -6.62
C VAL A 148 0.71 -14.50 -5.18
N GLY A 149 0.64 -15.82 -4.92
CA GLY A 149 0.91 -16.38 -3.60
C GLY A 149 0.03 -15.81 -2.50
N PHE A 150 0.63 -15.33 -1.39
CA PHE A 150 -0.10 -14.76 -0.25
C PHE A 150 -0.93 -13.52 -0.56
N LEU A 151 -0.69 -12.87 -1.70
CA LEU A 151 -1.49 -11.73 -2.16
C LEU A 151 -2.91 -12.11 -2.58
N SER A 152 -3.21 -13.41 -2.82
CA SER A 152 -4.56 -13.89 -3.14
C SER A 152 -5.52 -13.85 -1.95
N ASP A 153 -5.03 -13.66 -0.73
CA ASP A 153 -5.89 -13.51 0.44
C ASP A 153 -6.49 -12.08 0.46
N PHE A 154 -7.73 -11.99 -0.02
CA PHE A 154 -8.47 -10.72 -0.09
C PHE A 154 -8.68 -10.07 1.27
N ARG A 155 -8.69 -10.84 2.37
CA ARG A 155 -8.84 -10.31 3.73
C ARG A 155 -7.61 -9.51 4.13
N ARG A 156 -6.41 -10.05 3.83
CA ARG A 156 -5.14 -9.36 4.03
C ARG A 156 -5.03 -8.12 3.14
N LEU A 157 -5.48 -8.23 1.89
CA LEU A 157 -5.53 -7.06 1.00
C LEU A 157 -6.42 -5.97 1.58
N ASN A 158 -7.64 -6.31 2.02
CA ASN A 158 -8.53 -5.35 2.66
C ASN A 158 -7.89 -4.68 3.89
N VAL A 159 -7.20 -5.45 4.75
CA VAL A 159 -6.45 -4.87 5.87
C VAL A 159 -5.42 -3.88 5.38
N ALA A 160 -4.58 -4.24 4.41
CA ALA A 160 -3.53 -3.36 3.90
C ALA A 160 -4.07 -2.07 3.28
N LEU A 161 -5.11 -2.15 2.46
CA LEU A 161 -5.72 -1.00 1.79
C LEU A 161 -6.44 -0.03 2.75
N THR A 162 -6.85 -0.49 3.93
CA THR A 162 -7.66 0.29 4.87
C THR A 162 -6.89 0.83 6.08
N ARG A 163 -5.55 0.83 6.05
CA ARG A 163 -4.73 1.34 7.16
C ARG A 163 -4.34 2.80 7.03
N ALA A 164 -4.45 3.37 5.84
CA ALA A 164 -4.08 4.74 5.54
C ALA A 164 -5.20 5.74 5.88
N LYS A 165 -4.80 6.94 6.33
CA LYS A 165 -5.72 8.07 6.55
C LYS A 165 -5.68 9.07 5.40
N ARG A 166 -4.49 9.54 4.99
CA ARG A 166 -4.25 10.64 4.06
C ARG A 166 -3.62 10.21 2.74
N GLY A 167 -3.13 8.97 2.63
CA GLY A 167 -2.50 8.51 1.41
C GLY A 167 -2.21 7.02 1.39
N LEU A 168 -2.53 6.38 0.27
CA LEU A 168 -2.24 4.97 0.01
C LEU A 168 -1.42 4.85 -1.28
N ILE A 169 -0.21 4.31 -1.16
CA ILE A 169 0.68 4.07 -2.29
C ILE A 169 0.94 2.56 -2.37
N VAL A 170 0.65 1.96 -3.49
CA VAL A 170 0.91 0.53 -3.74
C VAL A 170 1.99 0.41 -4.81
N VAL A 171 3.06 -0.32 -4.49
CA VAL A 171 4.19 -0.60 -5.37
C VAL A 171 4.15 -2.06 -5.78
N GLY A 172 4.24 -2.35 -7.08
CA GLY A 172 4.18 -3.74 -7.54
C GLY A 172 4.21 -3.93 -9.05
N ASP A 173 4.21 -5.19 -9.47
CA ASP A 173 4.13 -5.58 -10.88
C ASP A 173 2.65 -5.87 -11.26
N ASP A 174 2.04 -4.94 -11.97
CA ASP A 174 0.66 -5.03 -12.43
C ASP A 174 0.41 -6.27 -13.32
N ARG A 175 1.39 -6.69 -14.09
CA ARG A 175 1.30 -7.88 -14.96
C ARG A 175 1.12 -9.16 -14.15
N THR A 176 1.85 -9.28 -13.04
CA THR A 176 1.71 -10.42 -12.13
C THR A 176 0.43 -10.30 -11.30
N LEU A 177 0.14 -9.12 -10.74
CA LEU A 177 -1.01 -8.89 -9.86
C LEU A 177 -2.35 -9.11 -10.57
N ARG A 178 -2.47 -8.75 -11.86
CA ARG A 178 -3.70 -8.95 -12.65
C ARG A 178 -4.14 -10.40 -12.81
N ASN A 179 -3.29 -11.37 -12.44
CA ASN A 179 -3.69 -12.79 -12.44
C ASN A 179 -4.56 -13.19 -11.22
N ASP A 180 -4.70 -12.31 -10.23
CA ASP A 180 -5.67 -12.48 -9.16
C ASP A 180 -6.91 -11.60 -9.41
N PRO A 181 -8.15 -12.13 -9.30
CA PRO A 181 -9.36 -11.37 -9.60
C PRO A 181 -9.56 -10.12 -8.75
N THR A 182 -9.15 -10.14 -7.49
CA THR A 182 -9.31 -8.98 -6.59
C THR A 182 -8.31 -7.89 -6.94
N TRP A 183 -7.06 -8.27 -7.20
CA TRP A 183 -6.04 -7.34 -7.65
C TRP A 183 -6.34 -6.77 -9.04
N ALA A 184 -6.82 -7.60 -9.97
CA ALA A 184 -7.26 -7.12 -11.29
C ALA A 184 -8.35 -6.06 -11.14
N SER A 185 -9.37 -6.30 -10.32
CA SER A 185 -10.44 -5.34 -10.05
C SER A 185 -9.92 -4.04 -9.42
N TRP A 186 -8.96 -4.14 -8.49
CA TRP A 186 -8.34 -2.95 -7.90
C TRP A 186 -7.53 -2.14 -8.92
N LEU A 187 -6.73 -2.80 -9.75
CA LEU A 187 -5.94 -2.16 -10.80
C LEU A 187 -6.82 -1.54 -11.89
N ASP A 188 -7.96 -2.15 -12.21
CA ASP A 188 -8.94 -1.56 -13.13
C ASP A 188 -9.52 -0.28 -12.55
N TRP A 189 -9.94 -0.29 -11.28
CA TRP A 189 -10.41 0.91 -10.58
C TRP A 189 -9.34 2.02 -10.54
N VAL A 190 -8.08 1.67 -10.24
CA VAL A 190 -6.94 2.61 -10.27
C VAL A 190 -6.78 3.24 -11.66
N SER A 191 -6.88 2.43 -12.71
CA SER A 191 -6.76 2.89 -14.10
C SER A 191 -7.93 3.78 -14.52
N GLU A 192 -9.15 3.40 -14.18
CA GLU A 192 -10.37 4.17 -14.46
C GLU A 192 -10.36 5.55 -13.76
N CYS A 193 -9.79 5.61 -12.56
CA CYS A 193 -9.63 6.83 -11.79
C CYS A 193 -8.38 7.65 -12.16
N ASN A 194 -7.55 7.19 -13.10
CA ASN A 194 -6.25 7.79 -13.48
C ASN A 194 -5.28 7.93 -12.29
N LEU A 195 -5.17 6.89 -11.46
CA LEU A 195 -4.34 6.86 -10.24
C LEU A 195 -3.03 6.07 -10.42
N MET A 196 -2.63 5.77 -11.65
CA MET A 196 -1.32 5.19 -11.97
C MET A 196 -0.25 6.27 -11.87
N ALA A 197 0.81 6.02 -11.07
CA ALA A 197 1.98 6.86 -11.06
C ALA A 197 2.97 6.47 -12.18
N TRP A 198 3.90 7.36 -12.46
CA TRP A 198 4.92 7.24 -13.52
C TRP A 198 6.25 6.70 -13.00
#